data_50db027a09d085343fc636c3c7d996ed
#
_entry.id   50db027a09d085343fc636c3c7d996ed
#
_cell.length_a   1.000
_cell.length_b   1.000
_cell.length_c   1.000
_cell.angle_alpha   90.00
_cell.angle_beta   90.00
_cell.angle_gamma   90.00
#
_symmetry.space_group_name_H-M   'P 1'
#
loop_
_entity.id
_entity.type
_entity.pdbx_description
1 polymer ?
#
loop_
_entity_poly.entity_id
_entity_poly.type
_entity_poly.pdbx_seq_one_letter_code
_entity_poly.pdbx_strand_id
1 'polypeptide(L)'
;MRGAAAFAALTVLGASLAVSACGFTPIYAEPAMGSSLRRIAVSTQDDRLGYRLREQLEDALAWDQSATPLYRLTTQVEQSRRSLGRRIDDTATRYELTVKAAWTLT
;
A
#
# COMPACT_ATOMS: atom_id res chain seq x y z
N MET A 1 50.13 11.25 -9.99
CA MET A 1 49.25 10.08 -9.83
C MET A 1 48.42 10.12 -8.53
N ARG A 2 48.92 10.60 -7.45
CA ARG A 2 48.14 10.72 -6.20
C ARG A 2 47.03 11.78 -6.25
N GLY A 3 47.18 12.83 -7.05
CA GLY A 3 46.16 13.88 -7.21
C GLY A 3 44.92 13.44 -7.99
N ALA A 4 45.10 12.61 -9.01
CA ALA A 4 43.98 12.13 -9.82
C ALA A 4 43.04 11.17 -9.05
N ALA A 5 43.59 10.35 -8.17
CA ALA A 5 42.80 9.48 -7.30
C ALA A 5 41.99 10.28 -6.24
N ALA A 6 42.56 11.34 -5.70
CA ALA A 6 41.87 12.24 -4.76
C ALA A 6 40.72 13.00 -5.44
N PHE A 7 40.93 13.47 -6.68
CA PHE A 7 39.87 14.12 -7.46
C PHE A 7 38.75 13.16 -7.84
N ALA A 8 39.06 11.92 -8.23
CA ALA A 8 38.07 10.90 -8.52
C ALA A 8 37.24 10.54 -7.27
N ALA A 9 37.86 10.41 -6.11
CA ALA A 9 37.17 10.13 -4.85
C ALA A 9 36.23 11.28 -4.44
N LEU A 10 36.64 12.53 -4.66
CA LEU A 10 35.84 13.70 -4.35
C LEU A 10 34.60 13.82 -5.26
N THR A 11 34.74 13.50 -6.54
CA THR A 11 33.63 13.51 -7.50
C THR A 11 32.61 12.41 -7.21
N VAL A 12 33.04 11.22 -6.84
CA VAL A 12 32.15 10.11 -6.44
C VAL A 12 31.38 10.46 -5.16
N LEU A 13 32.04 11.05 -4.19
CA LEU A 13 31.39 11.48 -2.94
C LEU A 13 30.36 12.60 -3.18
N GLY A 14 30.69 13.56 -4.05
CA GLY A 14 29.74 14.62 -4.44
C GLY A 14 28.52 14.10 -5.20
N ALA A 15 28.67 13.11 -6.08
CA ALA A 15 27.57 12.47 -6.80
C ALA A 15 26.63 11.70 -5.86
N SER A 16 27.16 11.07 -4.81
CA SER A 16 26.35 10.34 -3.83
C SER A 16 25.47 11.25 -2.99
N LEU A 17 25.94 12.45 -2.66
CA LEU A 17 25.15 13.45 -1.94
C LEU A 17 24.05 14.08 -2.81
N ALA A 18 24.27 14.19 -4.11
CA ALA A 18 23.29 14.75 -5.06
C ALA A 18 22.05 13.83 -5.23
N VAL A 19 22.21 12.53 -5.11
CA VAL A 19 21.10 11.56 -5.18
C VAL A 19 20.19 11.67 -3.95
N SER A 20 20.72 12.03 -2.80
CA SER A 20 19.93 12.25 -1.57
C SER A 20 19.10 13.54 -1.61
N ALA A 21 19.43 14.47 -2.52
CA ALA A 21 18.70 15.73 -2.70
C ALA A 21 17.48 15.64 -3.60
N CYS A 22 17.26 14.50 -4.27
CA CYS A 22 16.00 14.20 -4.93
C CYS A 22 14.96 13.93 -3.84
N GLY A 23 14.29 14.97 -3.34
CA GLY A 23 13.34 15.03 -2.25
C GLY A 23 12.29 13.93 -2.13
N PHE A 24 12.73 12.69 -2.18
CA PHE A 24 11.91 11.50 -1.98
C PHE A 24 11.81 11.27 -0.47
N THR A 25 10.85 11.93 0.16
CA THR A 25 10.55 11.65 1.56
C THR A 25 9.57 10.45 1.57
N PRO A 26 9.96 9.28 2.11
CA PRO A 26 9.03 8.17 2.26
C PRO A 26 7.85 8.62 3.12
N ILE A 27 6.63 8.34 2.69
CA ILE A 27 5.39 8.72 3.39
C ILE A 27 5.39 8.24 4.85
N TYR A 28 6.14 7.18 5.15
CA TYR A 28 6.26 6.58 6.49
C TYR A 28 7.53 6.99 7.25
N ALA A 29 8.28 7.96 6.77
CA ALA A 29 9.53 8.39 7.40
C ALA A 29 9.32 9.24 8.67
N GLU A 30 8.13 9.83 8.86
CA GLU A 30 7.81 10.54 10.09
C GLU A 30 7.39 9.54 11.19
N PRO A 31 8.12 9.46 12.31
CA PRO A 31 7.82 8.54 13.41
C PRO A 31 6.41 8.72 13.99
N ALA A 32 5.90 9.94 14.01
CA ALA A 32 4.56 10.26 14.50
C ALA A 32 3.46 9.66 13.61
N MET A 33 3.63 9.72 12.28
CA MET A 33 2.68 9.14 11.34
C MET A 33 2.68 7.61 11.41
N GLY A 34 3.86 7.00 11.45
CA GLY A 34 3.98 5.54 11.57
C GLY A 34 3.37 4.99 12.85
N SER A 35 3.53 5.68 13.98
CA SER A 35 2.92 5.28 15.25
C SER A 35 1.39 5.38 15.25
N SER A 36 0.84 6.39 14.59
CA SER A 36 -0.62 6.57 14.47
C SER A 36 -1.24 5.52 13.55
N LEU A 37 -0.59 5.18 12.44
CA LEU A 37 -1.06 4.15 11.51
C LEU A 37 -1.15 2.75 12.15
N ARG A 38 -0.22 2.41 13.02
CA ARG A 38 -0.22 1.14 13.78
C ARG A 38 -1.39 1.01 14.76
N ARG A 39 -2.06 2.12 15.06
CA ARG A 39 -3.19 2.18 16.00
C ARG A 39 -4.54 2.31 15.30
N ILE A 40 -4.61 1.95 14.02
CA ILE A 40 -5.85 1.89 13.25
C ILE A 40 -6.35 0.44 13.27
N ALA A 41 -7.49 0.21 13.91
CA ALA A 41 -8.18 -1.07 13.85
C ALA A 41 -8.97 -1.17 12.54
N VAL A 42 -8.82 -2.30 11.85
CA VAL A 42 -9.51 -2.56 10.58
C VAL A 42 -10.74 -3.41 10.81
N SER A 43 -11.87 -2.97 10.29
CA SER A 43 -13.13 -3.72 10.27
C SER A 43 -13.61 -3.90 8.83
N THR A 44 -13.86 -5.12 8.44
CA THR A 44 -14.33 -5.50 7.10
C THR A 44 -15.57 -6.38 7.22
N GLN A 45 -16.25 -6.60 6.11
CA GLN A 45 -17.37 -7.54 6.03
C GLN A 45 -16.93 -8.98 6.31
N ASP A 46 -17.85 -9.81 6.83
CA ASP A 46 -17.61 -11.22 7.17
C ASP A 46 -17.75 -12.13 5.95
N ASP A 47 -16.90 -11.95 4.96
CA ASP A 47 -16.79 -12.82 3.81
C ASP A 47 -15.31 -13.07 3.45
N ARG A 48 -15.08 -13.93 2.49
CA ARG A 48 -13.72 -14.28 2.05
C ARG A 48 -12.94 -13.07 1.52
N LEU A 49 -13.62 -12.17 0.82
CA LEU A 49 -13.00 -10.97 0.27
C LEU A 49 -12.66 -9.97 1.38
N GLY A 50 -13.60 -9.76 2.32
CA GLY A 50 -13.39 -8.92 3.50
C GLY A 50 -12.26 -9.42 4.39
N TYR A 51 -12.17 -10.73 4.61
CA TYR A 51 -11.06 -11.34 5.37
C TYR A 51 -9.69 -11.07 4.72
N ARG A 52 -9.59 -11.28 3.40
CA ARG A 52 -8.37 -11.03 2.65
C ARG A 52 -7.98 -9.55 2.67
N LEU A 53 -8.95 -8.67 2.50
CA LEU A 53 -8.74 -7.22 2.56
C LEU A 53 -8.24 -6.80 3.94
N ARG A 54 -8.85 -7.31 5.00
CA ARG A 54 -8.44 -7.03 6.37
C ARG A 54 -7.00 -7.44 6.63
N GLU A 55 -6.63 -8.65 6.26
CA GLU A 55 -5.26 -9.17 6.41
C GLU A 55 -4.24 -8.27 5.71
N GLN A 56 -4.52 -7.86 4.48
CA GLN A 56 -3.64 -6.98 3.70
C GLN A 56 -3.56 -5.56 4.28
N LEU A 57 -4.66 -5.01 4.79
CA LEU A 57 -4.67 -3.69 5.40
C LEU A 57 -3.95 -3.68 6.76
N GLU A 58 -4.14 -4.70 7.58
CA GLU A 58 -3.45 -4.85 8.86
C GLU A 58 -1.93 -4.95 8.67
N ASP A 59 -1.50 -5.69 7.65
CA ASP A 59 -0.09 -5.81 7.28
C ASP A 59 0.47 -4.49 6.75
N ALA A 60 -0.23 -3.84 5.83
CA ALA A 60 0.19 -2.56 5.25
C ALA A 60 0.25 -1.41 6.28
N LEU A 61 -0.65 -1.39 7.24
CA LEU A 61 -0.68 -0.43 8.34
C LEU A 61 0.27 -0.79 9.49
N ALA A 62 0.87 -1.99 9.44
CA ALA A 62 1.67 -2.57 10.52
C ALA A 62 0.92 -2.52 11.87
N TRP A 63 -0.36 -2.92 11.87
CA TRP A 63 -1.23 -2.82 13.02
C TRP A 63 -0.66 -3.51 14.26
N ASP A 64 -0.61 -2.77 15.35
CA ASP A 64 -0.15 -3.27 16.65
C ASP A 64 -1.36 -3.69 17.50
N GLN A 65 -1.56 -5.00 17.62
CA GLN A 65 -2.65 -5.58 18.41
C GLN A 65 -2.52 -5.31 19.92
N SER A 66 -1.31 -5.02 20.38
CA SER A 66 -1.06 -4.74 21.80
C SER A 66 -1.40 -3.30 22.21
N ALA A 67 -1.48 -2.38 21.24
CA ALA A 67 -1.80 -0.99 21.48
C ALA A 67 -3.33 -0.74 21.45
N THR A 68 -3.79 0.21 22.25
CA THR A 68 -5.19 0.64 22.20
C THR A 68 -5.44 1.36 20.85
N PRO A 69 -6.43 0.93 20.04
CA PRO A 69 -6.77 1.60 18.80
C PRO A 69 -7.18 3.06 19.03
N LEU A 70 -6.64 3.97 18.21
CA LEU A 70 -7.06 5.38 18.19
C LEU A 70 -8.14 5.63 17.15
N TYR A 71 -8.07 4.88 16.05
CA TYR A 71 -8.97 5.04 14.92
C TYR A 71 -9.50 3.67 14.50
N ARG A 72 -10.65 3.68 13.85
CA ARG A 72 -11.25 2.51 13.23
C ARG A 72 -11.49 2.76 11.75
N LEU A 73 -10.90 1.93 10.92
CA LEU A 73 -11.14 1.90 9.48
C LEU A 73 -12.19 0.83 9.19
N THR A 74 -13.36 1.26 8.77
CA THR A 74 -14.43 0.36 8.33
C THR A 74 -14.46 0.34 6.81
N THR A 75 -14.43 -0.83 6.21
CA THR A 75 -14.47 -1.01 4.76
C THR A 75 -15.58 -1.97 4.36
N GLN A 76 -16.22 -1.68 3.24
CA GLN A 76 -17.15 -2.57 2.56
C GLN A 76 -16.73 -2.71 1.10
N VAL A 77 -16.67 -3.92 0.60
CA VAL A 77 -16.28 -4.21 -0.78
C VAL A 77 -17.38 -4.97 -1.49
N GLU A 78 -17.80 -4.43 -2.60
CA GLU A 78 -18.75 -5.07 -3.52
C GLU A 78 -18.01 -5.53 -4.76
N GLN A 79 -18.25 -6.77 -5.16
CA GLN A 79 -17.71 -7.35 -6.36
C GLN A 79 -18.83 -7.74 -7.30
N SER A 80 -18.78 -7.25 -8.53
CA SER A 80 -19.68 -7.65 -9.59
C SER A 80 -18.90 -8.22 -10.77
N ARG A 81 -19.49 -9.21 -11.42
CA ARG A 81 -18.92 -9.89 -12.56
C ARG A 81 -19.88 -9.86 -13.72
N ARG A 82 -19.41 -9.39 -14.86
CA ARG A 82 -20.17 -9.29 -16.10
C ARG A 82 -19.44 -10.05 -17.21
N SER A 83 -20.18 -10.87 -17.96
CA SER A 83 -19.64 -11.51 -19.15
C SER A 83 -19.63 -10.52 -20.32
N LEU A 84 -18.47 -10.40 -21.01
CA LEU A 84 -18.30 -9.50 -22.16
C LEU A 84 -18.39 -10.20 -23.51
N GLY A 85 -18.36 -11.51 -23.55
CA GLY A 85 -18.44 -12.28 -24.78
C GLY A 85 -18.92 -13.69 -24.54
N ARG A 86 -19.72 -14.20 -25.45
CA ARG A 86 -20.19 -15.58 -25.43
C ARG A 86 -19.75 -16.29 -26.71
N ARG A 87 -19.40 -17.55 -26.58
CA ARG A 87 -19.23 -18.44 -27.73
C ARG A 87 -20.58 -18.94 -28.22
N ILE A 88 -20.57 -19.57 -29.39
CA ILE A 88 -21.76 -20.21 -29.99
C ILE A 88 -22.37 -21.27 -29.06
N ASP A 89 -21.56 -21.87 -28.19
CA ASP A 89 -21.96 -22.84 -27.15
C ASP A 89 -22.46 -22.19 -25.84
N ASP A 90 -22.72 -20.88 -25.85
CA ASP A 90 -23.19 -20.06 -24.72
C ASP A 90 -22.20 -19.95 -23.54
N THR A 91 -20.93 -20.34 -23.72
CA THR A 91 -19.86 -20.14 -22.73
C THR A 91 -19.26 -18.75 -22.81
N ALA A 92 -19.08 -18.10 -21.67
CA ALA A 92 -18.45 -16.79 -21.61
C ALA A 92 -16.92 -16.90 -21.77
N THR A 93 -16.35 -16.11 -22.70
CA THR A 93 -14.91 -16.09 -23.01
C THR A 93 -14.15 -14.99 -22.30
N ARG A 94 -14.83 -13.92 -21.93
CA ARG A 94 -14.26 -12.77 -21.22
C ARG A 94 -15.20 -12.31 -20.11
N TYR A 95 -14.62 -11.87 -19.03
CA TYR A 95 -15.34 -11.30 -17.91
C TYR A 95 -14.79 -9.94 -17.56
N GLU A 96 -15.67 -9.02 -17.25
CA GLU A 96 -15.37 -7.78 -16.58
C GLU A 96 -15.62 -7.99 -15.09
N LEU A 97 -14.61 -7.73 -14.28
CA LEU A 97 -14.71 -7.74 -12.84
C LEU A 97 -14.68 -6.31 -12.35
N THR A 98 -15.75 -5.87 -11.73
CA THR A 98 -15.84 -4.56 -11.09
C THR A 98 -15.81 -4.73 -9.59
N VAL A 99 -14.87 -4.06 -8.93
CA VAL A 99 -14.75 -4.02 -7.48
C VAL A 99 -14.95 -2.59 -7.02
N LYS A 100 -15.91 -2.39 -6.12
CA LYS A 100 -16.16 -1.10 -5.46
C LYS A 100 -15.83 -1.24 -3.99
N ALA A 101 -15.03 -0.34 -3.48
CA ALA A 101 -14.70 -0.27 -2.06
C ALA A 101 -15.20 1.05 -1.47
N ALA A 102 -16.00 0.96 -0.43
CA ALA A 102 -16.37 2.10 0.41
C ALA A 102 -15.65 1.99 1.74
N TRP A 103 -15.16 3.11 2.26
CA TRP A 103 -14.44 3.13 3.52
C TRP A 103 -14.77 4.36 4.35
N THR A 104 -14.69 4.21 5.65
CA THR A 104 -14.89 5.28 6.62
C THR A 104 -13.84 5.15 7.72
N LEU A 105 -13.21 6.25 8.07
CA LEU A 105 -12.28 6.36 9.18
C LEU A 105 -12.92 7.19 10.30
N THR A 106 -13.00 6.61 11.48
CA THR A 106 -13.57 7.27 12.68
C THR A 106 -12.63 7.26 13.87
#